data_7686af9ec178c8c77387e6eee9390617
#
_entry.id   7686af9ec178c8c77387e6eee9390617
#
_cell.length_a   1.000
_cell.length_b   1.000
_cell.length_c   1.000
_cell.angle_alpha   90.00
_cell.angle_beta   90.00
_cell.angle_gamma   90.00
#
_symmetry.space_group_name_H-M   'P 1'
#
loop_
_entity.id
_entity.type
_entity.pdbx_description
1 polymer ?
#
loop_
_entity_poly.entity_id
_entity_poly.type
_entity_poly.pdbx_seq_one_letter_code
_entity_poly.pdbx_strand_id
1 'polypeptide(L)'
;MITKRIIPCLDVKDGRVVKGVNFQGLNDVSSPIELGKYYSDNGADELVFYDITASAEGRALFTDILKKVAETIFIPLTVGGGINTLEDFDRVLKCGADKVSVNSGAIKNPDLIAQAAQKYGDQCVVLSVDVKRVDGKFTVFAKGGRENTGMDAIEWIKKCVTLGAGEVVVNSIDTDGVKQGFDLEMLEAVCDAVSVPVIASGGAGSMEDFVTLFKELPKVDAGLAASIFHFSEVNIKELKERLAKENIPMRL
;
A
#
# COMPACT_ATOMS: atom_id res chain seq x y z
N MET A 1 7.69 -1.13 22.45
CA MET A 1 8.32 -1.32 21.12
C MET A 1 7.17 -1.49 20.15
N ILE A 2 7.16 -0.74 19.03
CA ILE A 2 6.10 -0.84 18.00
C ILE A 2 6.38 -2.10 17.17
N THR A 3 5.35 -2.93 16.94
CA THR A 3 5.47 -4.14 16.11
C THR A 3 5.46 -3.78 14.63
N LYS A 4 6.20 -4.56 13.82
CA LYS A 4 6.15 -4.47 12.37
C LYS A 4 4.87 -5.12 11.86
N ARG A 5 4.33 -4.61 10.75
CA ARG A 5 3.09 -5.10 10.13
C ARG A 5 3.37 -5.85 8.84
N ILE A 6 2.66 -6.94 8.62
CA ILE A 6 2.63 -7.69 7.36
C ILE A 6 1.27 -7.43 6.72
N ILE A 7 1.28 -6.84 5.53
CA ILE A 7 0.10 -6.28 4.87
C ILE A 7 -0.11 -6.93 3.50
N PRO A 8 -1.09 -7.82 3.33
CA PRO A 8 -1.54 -8.24 2.01
C PRO A 8 -2.22 -7.09 1.25
N CYS A 9 -1.99 -7.02 -0.07
CA CYS A 9 -2.64 -6.06 -0.96
C CYS A 9 -3.54 -6.77 -1.96
N LEU A 10 -4.81 -6.38 -2.02
CA LEU A 10 -5.78 -6.83 -3.02
C LEU A 10 -5.84 -5.82 -4.16
N ASP A 11 -5.22 -6.14 -5.29
CA ASP A 11 -5.39 -5.40 -6.54
C ASP A 11 -6.69 -5.86 -7.21
N VAL A 12 -7.71 -5.00 -7.21
CA VAL A 12 -9.05 -5.33 -7.70
C VAL A 12 -9.33 -4.68 -9.04
N LYS A 13 -9.78 -5.49 -9.99
CA LYS A 13 -10.28 -5.08 -11.30
C LYS A 13 -11.58 -5.81 -11.59
N ASP A 14 -12.60 -5.08 -12.08
CA ASP A 14 -13.91 -5.65 -12.41
C ASP A 14 -14.52 -6.51 -11.29
N GLY A 15 -14.26 -6.12 -10.04
CA GLY A 15 -14.74 -6.82 -8.85
C GLY A 15 -14.02 -8.12 -8.50
N ARG A 16 -12.90 -8.43 -9.15
CA ARG A 16 -12.06 -9.60 -8.90
C ARG A 16 -10.64 -9.19 -8.48
N VAL A 17 -10.03 -9.97 -7.61
CA VAL A 17 -8.60 -9.80 -7.31
C VAL A 17 -7.80 -10.30 -8.50
N VAL A 18 -6.89 -9.46 -8.97
CA VAL A 18 -6.03 -9.77 -10.11
C VAL A 18 -4.57 -9.53 -9.75
N LYS A 19 -3.65 -10.19 -10.44
CA LYS A 19 -2.22 -9.91 -10.31
C LYS A 19 -1.51 -10.08 -11.65
N GLY A 20 -0.59 -9.16 -11.91
CA GLY A 20 0.32 -9.16 -13.05
C GLY A 20 1.76 -8.84 -12.62
N VAL A 21 2.65 -8.71 -13.61
CA VAL A 21 4.02 -8.25 -13.41
C VAL A 21 4.14 -6.86 -14.02
N ASN A 22 4.76 -5.91 -13.30
CA ASN A 22 4.89 -4.50 -13.73
C ASN A 22 3.55 -3.90 -14.21
N PHE A 23 2.45 -4.19 -13.50
CA PHE A 23 1.08 -3.77 -13.82
C PHE A 23 0.55 -4.25 -15.20
N GLN A 24 1.14 -5.30 -15.78
CA GLN A 24 0.73 -5.89 -17.06
C GLN A 24 0.41 -7.38 -16.91
N GLY A 25 -0.33 -7.94 -17.87
CA GLY A 25 -0.62 -9.38 -17.90
C GLY A 25 -1.47 -9.87 -16.72
N LEU A 26 -2.52 -9.12 -16.37
CA LEU A 26 -3.37 -9.41 -15.20
C LEU A 26 -4.09 -10.75 -15.31
N ASN A 27 -3.88 -11.62 -14.33
CA ASN A 27 -4.60 -12.89 -14.16
C ASN A 27 -5.58 -12.77 -13.00
N ASP A 28 -6.75 -13.39 -13.12
CA ASP A 28 -7.75 -13.54 -12.05
C ASP A 28 -7.19 -14.47 -10.96
N VAL A 29 -7.28 -14.03 -9.71
CA VAL A 29 -6.81 -14.80 -8.54
C VAL A 29 -7.99 -15.35 -7.74
N SER A 30 -8.89 -14.47 -7.25
CA SER A 30 -9.96 -14.85 -6.33
C SER A 30 -11.03 -13.76 -6.16
N SER A 31 -12.05 -14.08 -5.38
CA SER A 31 -12.97 -13.10 -4.81
C SER A 31 -12.26 -12.23 -3.74
N PRO A 32 -12.35 -10.90 -3.78
CA PRO A 32 -11.76 -10.04 -2.74
C PRO A 32 -12.35 -10.30 -1.35
N ILE A 33 -13.60 -10.75 -1.25
CA ILE A 33 -14.26 -11.06 0.02
C ILE A 33 -13.64 -12.33 0.64
N GLU A 34 -13.51 -13.41 -0.14
CA GLU A 34 -12.93 -14.67 0.34
C GLU A 34 -11.46 -14.51 0.71
N LEU A 35 -10.71 -13.81 -0.14
CA LEU A 35 -9.28 -13.61 0.09
C LEU A 35 -9.00 -12.65 1.26
N GLY A 36 -9.80 -11.59 1.40
CA GLY A 36 -9.74 -10.69 2.55
C GLY A 36 -10.01 -11.40 3.86
N LYS A 37 -11.07 -12.23 3.90
CA LYS A 37 -11.38 -13.08 5.06
C LYS A 37 -10.23 -14.03 5.37
N TYR A 38 -9.69 -14.70 4.36
CA TYR A 38 -8.56 -15.61 4.54
C TYR A 38 -7.37 -14.91 5.21
N TYR A 39 -6.99 -13.72 4.76
CA TYR A 39 -5.88 -12.98 5.36
C TYR A 39 -6.17 -12.52 6.78
N SER A 40 -7.39 -12.03 7.04
CA SER A 40 -7.82 -11.66 8.37
C SER A 40 -7.72 -12.83 9.36
N ASP A 41 -8.17 -14.03 8.95
CA ASP A 41 -8.13 -15.25 9.77
C ASP A 41 -6.70 -15.84 9.90
N ASN A 42 -5.80 -15.50 9.00
CA ASN A 42 -4.45 -16.06 8.92
C ASN A 42 -3.32 -15.09 9.34
N GLY A 43 -3.65 -14.09 10.16
CA GLY A 43 -2.66 -13.31 10.90
C GLY A 43 -2.09 -12.11 10.17
N ALA A 44 -2.71 -11.63 9.08
CA ALA A 44 -2.39 -10.32 8.52
C ALA A 44 -2.63 -9.23 9.56
N ASP A 45 -1.80 -8.19 9.56
CA ASP A 45 -1.91 -7.09 10.52
C ASP A 45 -2.82 -5.97 10.01
N GLU A 46 -2.99 -5.86 8.70
CA GLU A 46 -3.82 -4.90 7.98
C GLU A 46 -4.12 -5.47 6.60
N LEU A 47 -5.17 -4.99 5.92
CA LEU A 47 -5.48 -5.32 4.54
C LEU A 47 -5.52 -4.04 3.71
N VAL A 48 -4.90 -4.08 2.53
CA VAL A 48 -5.02 -3.02 1.52
C VAL A 48 -5.91 -3.49 0.38
N PHE A 49 -6.85 -2.64 -0.03
CA PHE A 49 -7.75 -2.85 -1.16
C PHE A 49 -7.55 -1.72 -2.17
N TYR A 50 -7.01 -2.02 -3.34
CA TYR A 50 -6.84 -1.08 -4.43
C TYR A 50 -7.73 -1.43 -5.62
N ASP A 51 -8.63 -0.51 -6.02
CA ASP A 51 -9.28 -0.55 -7.33
C ASP A 51 -8.30 0.03 -8.36
N ILE A 52 -7.58 -0.85 -9.05
CA ILE A 52 -6.44 -0.46 -9.90
C ILE A 52 -6.86 0.18 -11.24
N THR A 53 -8.14 0.12 -11.58
CA THR A 53 -8.67 0.70 -12.85
C THR A 53 -9.51 1.95 -12.64
N ALA A 54 -10.04 2.19 -11.44
CA ALA A 54 -10.94 3.31 -11.15
C ALA A 54 -10.35 4.67 -11.56
N SER A 55 -9.08 4.93 -11.23
CA SER A 55 -8.40 6.18 -11.56
C SER A 55 -8.16 6.35 -13.07
N ALA A 56 -7.87 5.28 -13.79
CA ALA A 56 -7.62 5.31 -15.23
C ALA A 56 -8.94 5.43 -16.03
N GLU A 57 -10.00 4.79 -15.53
CA GLU A 57 -11.33 4.78 -16.18
C GLU A 57 -12.20 5.97 -15.75
N GLY A 58 -11.77 6.76 -14.76
CA GLY A 58 -12.52 7.91 -14.24
C GLY A 58 -13.85 7.52 -13.57
N ARG A 59 -13.97 6.30 -13.06
CA ARG A 59 -15.17 5.79 -12.38
C ARG A 59 -15.03 5.75 -10.86
N ALA A 60 -16.16 5.62 -10.18
CA ALA A 60 -16.18 5.40 -8.74
C ALA A 60 -15.70 3.98 -8.39
N LEU A 61 -15.12 3.84 -7.20
CA LEU A 61 -14.69 2.57 -6.61
C LEU A 61 -15.89 1.62 -6.37
N PHE A 62 -15.66 0.31 -6.40
CA PHE A 62 -16.67 -0.74 -6.16
C PHE A 62 -17.13 -0.78 -4.68
N THR A 63 -18.06 0.11 -4.30
CA THR A 63 -18.51 0.28 -2.92
C THR A 63 -19.23 -0.94 -2.35
N ASP A 64 -20.01 -1.67 -3.15
CA ASP A 64 -20.76 -2.85 -2.68
C ASP A 64 -19.83 -4.02 -2.33
N ILE A 65 -18.77 -4.20 -3.09
CA ILE A 65 -17.74 -5.20 -2.80
C ILE A 65 -16.95 -4.76 -1.56
N LEU A 66 -16.57 -3.48 -1.48
CA LEU A 66 -15.84 -2.92 -0.35
C LEU A 66 -16.59 -3.14 0.98
N LYS A 67 -17.90 -2.85 1.02
CA LYS A 67 -18.73 -3.09 2.21
C LYS A 67 -18.68 -4.54 2.66
N LYS A 68 -18.84 -5.48 1.72
CA LYS A 68 -18.79 -6.92 2.02
C LYS A 68 -17.42 -7.35 2.53
N VAL A 69 -16.32 -6.80 1.99
CA VAL A 69 -14.98 -7.05 2.52
C VAL A 69 -14.89 -6.54 3.95
N ALA A 70 -15.26 -5.28 4.20
CA ALA A 70 -15.23 -4.65 5.53
C ALA A 70 -16.07 -5.40 6.58
N GLU A 71 -17.21 -5.98 6.19
CA GLU A 71 -18.08 -6.78 7.06
C GLU A 71 -17.48 -8.14 7.44
N THR A 72 -16.49 -8.64 6.70
CA THR A 72 -15.94 -10.00 6.87
C THR A 72 -14.56 -10.05 7.52
N ILE A 73 -13.87 -8.92 7.63
CA ILE A 73 -12.51 -8.85 8.20
C ILE A 73 -12.53 -8.18 9.58
N PHE A 74 -11.53 -8.51 10.41
CA PHE A 74 -11.37 -7.96 11.77
C PHE A 74 -9.99 -7.33 11.98
N ILE A 75 -9.38 -6.88 10.89
CA ILE A 75 -8.11 -6.14 10.83
C ILE A 75 -8.34 -4.81 10.12
N PRO A 76 -7.51 -3.78 10.38
CA PRO A 76 -7.63 -2.50 9.70
C PRO A 76 -7.65 -2.64 8.18
N LEU A 77 -8.49 -1.84 7.53
CA LEU A 77 -8.70 -1.81 6.08
C LEU A 77 -8.29 -0.46 5.50
N THR A 78 -7.25 -0.46 4.68
CA THR A 78 -6.85 0.68 3.88
C THR A 78 -7.38 0.53 2.45
N VAL A 79 -8.06 1.56 1.94
CA VAL A 79 -8.71 1.53 0.62
C VAL A 79 -8.21 2.65 -0.27
N GLY A 80 -7.91 2.32 -1.53
CA GLY A 80 -7.49 3.29 -2.54
C GLY A 80 -7.99 2.94 -3.94
N GLY A 81 -7.64 3.81 -4.88
CA GLY A 81 -8.10 3.73 -6.26
C GLY A 81 -9.26 4.68 -6.56
N GLY A 82 -9.07 5.58 -7.53
CA GLY A 82 -10.11 6.53 -7.93
C GLY A 82 -10.47 7.61 -6.89
N ILE A 83 -9.67 7.84 -5.88
CA ILE A 83 -9.87 8.84 -4.84
C ILE A 83 -9.38 10.20 -5.35
N ASN A 84 -10.31 11.16 -5.55
CA ASN A 84 -9.99 12.48 -6.11
C ASN A 84 -10.63 13.64 -5.32
N THR A 85 -11.63 13.37 -4.46
CA THR A 85 -12.40 14.38 -3.72
C THR A 85 -12.62 13.97 -2.27
N LEU A 86 -13.05 14.91 -1.43
CA LEU A 86 -13.48 14.61 -0.05
C LEU A 86 -14.72 13.71 -0.01
N GLU A 87 -15.58 13.80 -0.99
CA GLU A 87 -16.74 12.91 -1.14
C GLU A 87 -16.33 11.47 -1.37
N ASP A 88 -15.21 11.25 -2.09
CA ASP A 88 -14.61 9.91 -2.26
C ASP A 88 -14.11 9.37 -0.93
N PHE A 89 -13.41 10.20 -0.12
CA PHE A 89 -13.01 9.84 1.25
C PHE A 89 -14.22 9.45 2.11
N ASP A 90 -15.23 10.30 2.14
CA ASP A 90 -16.45 10.08 2.93
C ASP A 90 -17.14 8.78 2.53
N ARG A 91 -17.26 8.52 1.23
CA ARG A 91 -17.88 7.30 0.68
C ARG A 91 -17.13 6.05 1.11
N VAL A 92 -15.80 6.04 1.01
CA VAL A 92 -14.94 4.91 1.35
C VAL A 92 -14.96 4.62 2.85
N LEU A 93 -14.83 5.65 3.69
CA LEU A 93 -14.90 5.51 5.14
C LEU A 93 -16.29 5.00 5.60
N LYS A 94 -17.37 5.48 4.99
CA LYS A 94 -18.74 4.97 5.26
C LYS A 94 -18.96 3.52 4.80
N CYS A 95 -18.13 3.01 3.91
CA CYS A 95 -18.16 1.60 3.53
C CYS A 95 -17.40 0.69 4.49
N GLY A 96 -16.76 1.24 5.53
CA GLY A 96 -16.05 0.48 6.57
C GLY A 96 -14.53 0.48 6.44
N ALA A 97 -13.94 1.34 5.58
CA ALA A 97 -12.50 1.54 5.57
C ALA A 97 -12.03 2.31 6.82
N ASP A 98 -10.88 1.96 7.37
CA ASP A 98 -10.22 2.68 8.46
C ASP A 98 -9.33 3.80 7.94
N LYS A 99 -8.73 3.59 6.76
CA LYS A 99 -7.82 4.54 6.10
C LYS A 99 -8.13 4.64 4.61
N VAL A 100 -7.81 5.79 4.04
CA VAL A 100 -7.98 6.06 2.61
C VAL A 100 -6.64 6.39 1.99
N SER A 101 -6.26 5.62 0.98
CA SER A 101 -5.02 5.78 0.24
C SER A 101 -5.22 6.62 -1.02
N VAL A 102 -4.44 7.69 -1.15
CA VAL A 102 -4.51 8.61 -2.29
C VAL A 102 -3.16 8.73 -2.98
N ASN A 103 -3.15 8.70 -4.32
CA ASN A 103 -1.98 8.91 -5.17
C ASN A 103 -2.31 9.99 -6.23
N SER A 104 -2.81 9.61 -7.40
CA SER A 104 -3.06 10.52 -8.53
C SER A 104 -4.00 11.68 -8.19
N GLY A 105 -4.95 11.49 -7.27
CA GLY A 105 -5.81 12.57 -6.76
C GLY A 105 -5.02 13.63 -6.02
N ALA A 106 -4.07 13.25 -5.18
CA ALA A 106 -3.18 14.16 -4.47
C ALA A 106 -2.20 14.88 -5.43
N ILE A 107 -1.71 14.18 -6.47
CA ILE A 107 -0.86 14.79 -7.50
C ILE A 107 -1.60 15.90 -8.23
N LYS A 108 -2.89 15.70 -8.55
CA LYS A 108 -3.73 16.70 -9.20
C LYS A 108 -4.10 17.87 -8.28
N ASN A 109 -4.39 17.56 -7.03
CA ASN A 109 -4.81 18.52 -6.02
C ASN A 109 -4.23 18.15 -4.65
N PRO A 110 -3.03 18.65 -4.30
CA PRO A 110 -2.39 18.37 -3.00
C PRO A 110 -3.22 18.80 -1.79
N ASP A 111 -4.06 19.85 -1.93
CA ASP A 111 -4.91 20.33 -0.84
C ASP A 111 -5.95 19.30 -0.40
N LEU A 112 -6.23 18.29 -1.22
CA LEU A 112 -7.08 17.15 -0.84
C LEU A 112 -6.55 16.45 0.42
N ILE A 113 -5.22 16.31 0.56
CA ILE A 113 -4.59 15.73 1.76
C ILE A 113 -4.90 16.58 2.99
N ALA A 114 -4.68 17.89 2.91
CA ALA A 114 -4.91 18.81 4.03
C ALA A 114 -6.40 18.85 4.45
N GLN A 115 -7.30 18.89 3.48
CA GLN A 115 -8.73 18.87 3.73
C GLN A 115 -9.19 17.54 4.36
N ALA A 116 -8.68 16.41 3.88
CA ALA A 116 -8.98 15.09 4.43
C ALA A 116 -8.43 14.94 5.85
N ALA A 117 -7.18 15.34 6.10
CA ALA A 117 -6.56 15.31 7.42
C ALA A 117 -7.32 16.20 8.42
N GLN A 118 -7.71 17.39 8.01
CA GLN A 118 -8.51 18.29 8.86
C GLN A 118 -9.88 17.69 9.23
N LYS A 119 -10.52 17.00 8.30
CA LYS A 119 -11.89 16.48 8.49
C LYS A 119 -11.92 15.14 9.21
N TYR A 120 -10.99 14.24 8.92
CA TYR A 120 -11.02 12.85 9.38
C TYR A 120 -9.85 12.47 10.30
N GLY A 121 -8.87 13.36 10.43
CA GLY A 121 -7.59 13.11 11.12
C GLY A 121 -6.52 12.57 10.15
N ASP A 122 -5.27 12.94 10.42
CA ASP A 122 -4.11 12.52 9.62
C ASP A 122 -3.95 10.99 9.57
N GLN A 123 -4.27 10.29 10.65
CA GLN A 123 -4.24 8.83 10.74
C GLN A 123 -5.14 8.12 9.72
N CYS A 124 -6.15 8.81 9.15
CA CYS A 124 -7.02 8.28 8.08
C CYS A 124 -6.45 8.50 6.69
N VAL A 125 -5.39 9.30 6.53
CA VAL A 125 -4.85 9.70 5.24
C VAL A 125 -3.54 8.97 4.96
N VAL A 126 -3.57 8.07 3.97
CA VAL A 126 -2.38 7.35 3.50
C VAL A 126 -1.97 7.92 2.15
N LEU A 127 -0.75 8.41 2.05
CA LEU A 127 -0.14 8.77 0.78
C LEU A 127 0.42 7.51 0.11
N SER A 128 -0.08 7.12 -1.05
CA SER A 128 0.57 6.11 -1.89
C SER A 128 1.39 6.78 -2.97
N VAL A 129 2.65 6.38 -3.12
CA VAL A 129 3.57 6.96 -4.11
C VAL A 129 4.19 5.85 -4.94
N ASP A 130 3.94 5.88 -6.25
CA ASP A 130 4.64 5.04 -7.21
C ASP A 130 5.94 5.73 -7.60
N VAL A 131 7.08 5.10 -7.33
CA VAL A 131 8.41 5.67 -7.52
C VAL A 131 9.20 4.83 -8.51
N LYS A 132 9.90 5.50 -9.42
CA LYS A 132 10.82 4.87 -10.37
C LYS A 132 12.12 5.69 -10.45
N ARG A 133 13.25 5.00 -10.65
CA ARG A 133 14.50 5.68 -10.97
C ARG A 133 14.50 6.17 -12.42
N VAL A 134 14.66 7.47 -12.59
CA VAL A 134 14.83 8.13 -13.89
C VAL A 134 16.10 8.98 -13.81
N ASP A 135 17.07 8.71 -14.65
CA ASP A 135 18.37 9.40 -14.68
C ASP A 135 19.04 9.48 -13.27
N GLY A 136 18.97 8.37 -12.51
CA GLY A 136 19.54 8.26 -11.16
C GLY A 136 18.77 8.97 -10.05
N LYS A 137 17.56 9.50 -10.33
CA LYS A 137 16.69 10.18 -9.35
C LYS A 137 15.42 9.40 -9.08
N PHE A 138 14.94 9.44 -7.84
CA PHE A 138 13.64 8.90 -7.48
C PHE A 138 12.53 9.83 -7.97
N THR A 139 11.78 9.39 -8.97
CA THR A 139 10.75 10.20 -9.64
C THR A 139 9.37 9.63 -9.38
N VAL A 140 8.40 10.51 -9.09
CA VAL A 140 6.99 10.16 -8.87
C VAL A 140 6.31 9.83 -10.19
N PHE A 141 5.54 8.74 -10.19
CA PHE A 141 4.68 8.34 -11.29
C PHE A 141 3.20 8.42 -10.89
N ALA A 142 2.36 8.81 -11.81
CA ALA A 142 0.91 8.87 -11.66
C ALA A 142 0.22 7.73 -12.43
N LYS A 143 -1.11 7.60 -12.24
CA LYS A 143 -1.98 6.69 -13.00
C LYS A 143 -1.53 5.23 -12.96
N GLY A 144 -1.13 4.75 -11.75
CA GLY A 144 -0.63 3.39 -11.57
C GLY A 144 0.67 3.14 -12.33
N GLY A 145 1.65 4.01 -12.14
CA GLY A 145 3.00 3.88 -12.70
C GLY A 145 3.14 4.18 -14.20
N ARG A 146 2.10 4.73 -14.85
CA ARG A 146 2.08 4.93 -16.33
C ARG A 146 2.53 6.31 -16.76
N GLU A 147 2.46 7.33 -15.94
CA GLU A 147 2.74 8.71 -16.27
C GLU A 147 3.87 9.27 -15.38
N ASN A 148 5.01 9.59 -16.02
CA ASN A 148 6.10 10.28 -15.35
C ASN A 148 5.69 11.73 -15.07
N THR A 149 5.70 12.13 -13.79
CA THR A 149 5.32 13.50 -13.37
C THR A 149 6.49 14.47 -13.41
N GLY A 150 7.72 13.98 -13.48
CA GLY A 150 8.95 14.77 -13.33
C GLY A 150 9.22 15.26 -11.91
N MET A 151 8.37 14.95 -10.93
CA MET A 151 8.54 15.38 -9.54
C MET A 151 9.55 14.48 -8.82
N ASP A 152 10.39 15.08 -7.98
CA ASP A 152 11.23 14.36 -7.02
C ASP A 152 10.35 13.69 -5.95
N ALA A 153 10.56 12.39 -5.74
CA ALA A 153 9.72 11.60 -4.84
C ALA A 153 9.91 12.00 -3.37
N ILE A 154 11.12 12.30 -2.94
CA ILE A 154 11.43 12.67 -1.55
C ILE A 154 10.78 14.02 -1.21
N GLU A 155 10.94 15.00 -2.07
CA GLU A 155 10.33 16.33 -1.87
C GLU A 155 8.80 16.27 -1.94
N TRP A 156 8.24 15.41 -2.81
CA TRP A 156 6.80 15.19 -2.88
C TRP A 156 6.25 14.56 -1.58
N ILE A 157 6.90 13.52 -1.08
CA ILE A 157 6.48 12.84 0.16
C ILE A 157 6.56 13.82 1.35
N LYS A 158 7.66 14.57 1.50
CA LYS A 158 7.80 15.60 2.55
C LYS A 158 6.67 16.62 2.52
N LYS A 159 6.35 17.11 1.32
CA LYS A 159 5.23 18.05 1.12
C LYS A 159 3.91 17.44 1.58
N CYS A 160 3.59 16.21 1.17
CA CYS A 160 2.34 15.55 1.53
C CYS A 160 2.23 15.24 3.03
N VAL A 161 3.33 14.86 3.69
CA VAL A 161 3.38 14.68 5.15
C VAL A 161 3.12 16.02 5.85
N THR A 162 3.71 17.10 5.36
CA THR A 162 3.45 18.46 5.91
C THR A 162 1.98 18.87 5.73
N LEU A 163 1.32 18.40 4.68
CA LEU A 163 -0.11 18.64 4.45
C LEU A 163 -1.04 17.75 5.31
N GLY A 164 -0.50 16.74 6.00
CA GLY A 164 -1.26 15.90 6.92
C GLY A 164 -1.44 14.44 6.47
N ALA A 165 -0.61 13.93 5.55
CA ALA A 165 -0.54 12.50 5.33
C ALA A 165 0.07 11.82 6.57
N GLY A 166 -0.71 10.96 7.22
CA GLY A 166 -0.29 10.29 8.47
C GLY A 166 0.44 8.98 8.26
N GLU A 167 0.50 8.48 7.03
CA GLU A 167 1.22 7.26 6.65
C GLU A 167 1.60 7.30 5.17
N VAL A 168 2.70 6.66 4.80
CA VAL A 168 3.19 6.62 3.41
C VAL A 168 3.40 5.18 2.94
N VAL A 169 2.74 4.79 1.84
CA VAL A 169 3.07 3.57 1.09
C VAL A 169 3.99 3.95 -0.05
N VAL A 170 5.20 3.40 -0.06
CA VAL A 170 6.19 3.64 -1.11
C VAL A 170 6.28 2.40 -1.99
N ASN A 171 5.82 2.52 -3.22
CA ASN A 171 5.81 1.44 -4.18
C ASN A 171 6.92 1.62 -5.21
N SER A 172 7.93 0.74 -5.19
CA SER A 172 9.00 0.74 -6.18
C SER A 172 8.53 0.06 -7.47
N ILE A 173 8.40 0.85 -8.55
CA ILE A 173 8.07 0.32 -9.88
C ILE A 173 9.22 -0.57 -10.41
N ASP A 174 10.47 -0.22 -10.06
CA ASP A 174 11.65 -0.92 -10.54
C ASP A 174 11.74 -2.36 -10.01
N THR A 175 11.19 -2.61 -8.79
CA THR A 175 11.22 -3.92 -8.15
C THR A 175 9.87 -4.64 -8.14
N ASP A 176 8.75 -3.95 -8.48
CA ASP A 176 7.41 -4.56 -8.40
C ASP A 176 7.29 -5.78 -9.32
N GLY A 177 6.88 -6.91 -8.73
CA GLY A 177 6.73 -8.20 -9.41
C GLY A 177 8.05 -8.91 -9.75
N VAL A 178 9.21 -8.30 -9.50
CA VAL A 178 10.55 -8.88 -9.79
C VAL A 178 10.94 -9.97 -8.80
N LYS A 179 10.44 -9.92 -7.56
CA LYS A 179 10.70 -10.91 -6.49
C LYS A 179 12.20 -11.05 -6.12
N GLN A 180 12.93 -9.96 -6.11
CA GLN A 180 14.36 -9.91 -5.76
C GLN A 180 14.67 -9.04 -4.55
N GLY A 181 13.68 -8.78 -3.73
CA GLY A 181 13.77 -7.95 -2.53
C GLY A 181 13.23 -6.54 -2.72
N PHE A 182 12.99 -5.87 -1.59
CA PHE A 182 12.55 -4.48 -1.54
C PHE A 182 13.65 -3.52 -1.98
N ASP A 183 13.27 -2.34 -2.46
CA ASP A 183 14.18 -1.26 -2.83
C ASP A 183 14.70 -0.53 -1.57
N LEU A 184 15.74 -1.08 -0.94
CA LEU A 184 16.25 -0.57 0.34
C LEU A 184 16.78 0.84 0.24
N GLU A 185 17.48 1.21 -0.84
CA GLU A 185 18.04 2.54 -1.03
C GLU A 185 16.94 3.62 -1.08
N MET A 186 15.87 3.36 -1.84
CA MET A 186 14.73 4.26 -1.92
C MET A 186 14.00 4.39 -0.57
N LEU A 187 13.78 3.26 0.11
CA LEU A 187 13.11 3.22 1.40
C LEU A 187 13.91 3.93 2.49
N GLU A 188 15.24 3.77 2.50
CA GLU A 188 16.14 4.48 3.42
C GLU A 188 16.01 6.00 3.24
N ALA A 189 16.09 6.47 1.98
CA ALA A 189 15.94 7.89 1.66
C ALA A 189 14.58 8.46 2.12
N VAL A 190 13.49 7.69 1.98
CA VAL A 190 12.17 8.09 2.47
C VAL A 190 12.11 8.10 4.00
N CYS A 191 12.59 7.05 4.67
CA CYS A 191 12.59 6.95 6.13
C CYS A 191 13.44 8.05 6.81
N ASP A 192 14.47 8.55 6.14
CA ASP A 192 15.28 9.66 6.63
C ASP A 192 14.62 11.02 6.41
N ALA A 193 13.70 11.12 5.46
CA ALA A 193 13.01 12.35 5.09
C ALA A 193 11.75 12.64 5.90
N VAL A 194 11.08 11.59 6.49
CA VAL A 194 9.80 11.72 7.19
C VAL A 194 9.80 10.99 8.53
N SER A 195 8.85 11.38 9.42
CA SER A 195 8.67 10.78 10.75
C SER A 195 7.36 9.99 10.89
N VAL A 196 6.53 9.97 9.85
CA VAL A 196 5.31 9.16 9.81
C VAL A 196 5.64 7.72 9.42
N PRO A 197 4.76 6.74 9.75
CA PRO A 197 4.96 5.35 9.36
C PRO A 197 5.17 5.18 7.85
N VAL A 198 6.16 4.34 7.49
CA VAL A 198 6.50 4.00 6.10
C VAL A 198 6.22 2.53 5.84
N ILE A 199 5.45 2.26 4.80
CA ILE A 199 5.12 0.93 4.29
C ILE A 199 5.92 0.68 3.03
N ALA A 200 6.75 -0.36 3.04
CA ALA A 200 7.51 -0.82 1.86
C ALA A 200 6.63 -1.65 0.94
N SER A 201 6.61 -1.34 -0.35
CA SER A 201 5.86 -2.07 -1.38
C SER A 201 6.69 -2.27 -2.65
N GLY A 202 6.53 -3.44 -3.27
CA GLY A 202 7.24 -3.84 -4.49
C GLY A 202 8.55 -4.58 -4.21
N GLY A 203 8.70 -5.76 -4.81
CA GLY A 203 9.93 -6.54 -4.81
C GLY A 203 9.97 -7.79 -3.93
N ALA A 204 9.09 -7.92 -2.93
CA ALA A 204 9.07 -9.10 -2.07
C ALA A 204 8.85 -10.40 -2.85
N GLY A 205 9.75 -11.37 -2.68
CA GLY A 205 9.71 -12.69 -3.29
C GLY A 205 9.80 -13.85 -2.29
N SER A 206 10.32 -13.58 -1.08
CA SER A 206 10.57 -14.60 -0.06
C SER A 206 10.41 -14.05 1.36
N MET A 207 10.42 -14.92 2.38
CA MET A 207 10.45 -14.51 3.79
C MET A 207 11.75 -13.75 4.12
N GLU A 208 12.86 -14.10 3.51
CA GLU A 208 14.16 -13.48 3.77
C GLU A 208 14.21 -12.03 3.29
N ASP A 209 13.41 -11.64 2.30
CA ASP A 209 13.32 -10.24 1.88
C ASP A 209 12.71 -9.36 2.98
N PHE A 210 11.74 -9.87 3.74
CA PHE A 210 11.19 -9.17 4.91
C PHE A 210 12.18 -9.14 6.08
N VAL A 211 12.95 -10.21 6.29
CA VAL A 211 14.03 -10.23 7.31
C VAL A 211 15.05 -9.16 6.98
N THR A 212 15.51 -9.11 5.73
CA THR A 212 16.46 -8.11 5.24
C THR A 212 15.90 -6.70 5.40
N LEU A 213 14.65 -6.46 4.94
CA LEU A 213 13.98 -5.17 5.06
C LEU A 213 14.01 -4.64 6.49
N PHE A 214 13.52 -5.41 7.45
CA PHE A 214 13.36 -4.92 8.83
C PHE A 214 14.66 -4.90 9.63
N LYS A 215 15.68 -5.67 9.23
CA LYS A 215 17.03 -5.60 9.84
C LYS A 215 17.82 -4.41 9.34
N GLU A 216 17.87 -4.22 8.01
CA GLU A 216 18.63 -3.14 7.40
C GLU A 216 17.95 -1.78 7.61
N LEU A 217 16.62 -1.75 7.56
CA LEU A 217 15.82 -0.54 7.71
C LEU A 217 14.82 -0.63 8.88
N PRO A 218 15.29 -0.55 10.13
CA PRO A 218 14.41 -0.66 11.31
C PRO A 218 13.40 0.48 11.44
N LYS A 219 13.55 1.57 10.65
CA LYS A 219 12.56 2.65 10.56
C LYS A 219 11.34 2.30 9.70
N VAL A 220 11.41 1.32 8.81
CA VAL A 220 10.26 0.84 8.04
C VAL A 220 9.27 0.15 8.98
N ASP A 221 7.98 0.53 8.91
CA ASP A 221 6.95 0.06 9.83
C ASP A 221 6.17 -1.15 9.33
N ALA A 222 6.13 -1.35 8.02
CA ALA A 222 5.40 -2.46 7.41
C ALA A 222 6.01 -2.91 6.07
N GLY A 223 5.80 -4.20 5.77
CA GLY A 223 6.03 -4.76 4.44
C GLY A 223 4.71 -5.15 3.80
N LEU A 224 4.45 -4.64 2.61
CA LEU A 224 3.27 -4.92 1.80
C LEU A 224 3.64 -5.82 0.63
N ALA A 225 2.86 -6.88 0.40
CA ALA A 225 3.02 -7.75 -0.75
C ALA A 225 1.67 -8.31 -1.23
N ALA A 226 1.63 -8.79 -2.47
CA ALA A 226 0.46 -9.36 -3.11
C ALA A 226 0.72 -10.80 -3.59
N SER A 227 1.46 -10.97 -4.69
CA SER A 227 1.59 -12.25 -5.40
C SER A 227 2.08 -13.40 -4.51
N ILE A 228 3.08 -13.20 -3.68
CA ILE A 228 3.66 -14.24 -2.83
C ILE A 228 2.66 -14.78 -1.79
N PHE A 229 1.73 -13.94 -1.35
CA PHE A 229 0.63 -14.35 -0.47
C PHE A 229 -0.52 -14.97 -1.26
N HIS A 230 -0.90 -14.38 -2.40
CA HIS A 230 -2.00 -14.87 -3.23
C HIS A 230 -1.75 -16.27 -3.78
N PHE A 231 -0.51 -16.57 -4.15
CA PHE A 231 -0.11 -17.88 -4.67
C PHE A 231 0.44 -18.83 -3.60
N SER A 232 0.27 -18.47 -2.31
CA SER A 232 0.71 -19.30 -1.17
C SER A 232 2.22 -19.65 -1.21
N GLU A 233 3.03 -18.80 -1.84
CA GLU A 233 4.49 -18.95 -1.84
C GLU A 233 5.09 -18.61 -0.45
N VAL A 234 4.42 -17.70 0.28
CA VAL A 234 4.76 -17.32 1.66
C VAL A 234 3.48 -17.37 2.51
N ASN A 235 3.54 -18.10 3.63
CA ASN A 235 2.50 -18.11 4.65
C ASN A 235 2.74 -16.97 5.65
N ILE A 236 1.74 -16.15 5.95
CA ILE A 236 1.88 -14.96 6.80
C ILE A 236 2.23 -15.34 8.25
N LYS A 237 1.62 -16.38 8.82
CA LYS A 237 1.93 -16.82 10.18
C LYS A 237 3.37 -17.30 10.29
N GLU A 238 3.81 -18.15 9.36
CA GLU A 238 5.19 -18.64 9.29
C GLU A 238 6.20 -17.50 9.08
N LEU A 239 5.87 -16.53 8.22
CA LEU A 239 6.68 -15.32 8.05
C LEU A 239 6.84 -14.57 9.36
N LYS A 240 5.75 -14.31 10.09
CA LYS A 240 5.79 -13.60 11.37
C LYS A 240 6.59 -14.37 12.42
N GLU A 241 6.44 -15.68 12.48
CA GLU A 241 7.26 -16.54 13.36
C GLU A 241 8.75 -16.49 12.97
N ARG A 242 9.06 -16.48 11.67
CA ARG A 242 10.44 -16.34 11.17
C ARG A 242 11.04 -14.99 11.57
N LEU A 243 10.29 -13.91 11.43
CA LEU A 243 10.69 -12.54 11.83
C LEU A 243 10.90 -12.45 13.35
N ALA A 244 10.00 -13.03 14.15
CA ALA A 244 10.13 -13.04 15.61
C ALA A 244 11.41 -13.78 16.07
N LYS A 245 11.81 -14.88 15.40
CA LYS A 245 13.07 -15.60 15.66
C LYS A 245 14.31 -14.74 15.39
N GLU A 246 14.19 -13.75 14.51
CA GLU A 246 15.24 -12.77 14.22
C GLU A 246 15.19 -11.54 15.15
N ASN A 247 14.41 -11.59 16.23
CA ASN A 247 14.17 -10.50 17.18
C ASN A 247 13.49 -9.26 16.56
N ILE A 248 12.80 -9.42 15.44
CA ILE A 248 11.96 -8.37 14.86
C ILE A 248 10.60 -8.40 15.57
N PRO A 249 10.14 -7.25 16.14
CA PRO A 249 8.91 -7.24 16.93
C PRO A 249 7.69 -7.52 16.06
N MET A 250 6.97 -8.61 16.33
CA MET A 250 5.76 -9.01 15.60
C MET A 250 4.58 -9.19 16.56
N ARG A 251 3.36 -9.00 16.05
CA ARG A 251 2.12 -9.44 16.69
C ARG A 251 1.83 -10.86 16.21
N LEU A 252 2.05 -11.87 17.03
CA LEU A 252 1.77 -13.29 16.73
C LEU A 252 0.33 -13.65 17.03
#